data_28370034cbaec1fba1fbdcac4cb6a6f8
#
_entry.id   28370034cbaec1fba1fbdcac4cb6a6f8
#
_cell.length_a   1.000
_cell.length_b   1.000
_cell.length_c   1.000
_cell.angle_alpha   90.00
_cell.angle_beta   90.00
_cell.angle_gamma   90.00
#
_symmetry.space_group_name_H-M   'P 1'
#
loop_
_entity.id
_entity.type
_entity.pdbx_description
1 polymer ?
#
loop_
_entity_poly.entity_id
_entity_poly.type
_entity_poly.pdbx_seq_one_letter_code
_entity_poly.pdbx_strand_id
1 'polypeptide(L)'
;MSNESKNLEQEKVKDLSWDAEQAQQRLAINDRFTAGTVRIEVYKHNLKIFEAWKYIAPSGKIVELPGKLQELLDATRVYREAVSAAEVPARFETTRTGCANEDCMVIAKNLIDQGLNPAILNMANPYKACGNYNLGDGSQEPSLCRATTLSPTLYQYYNKMWAGKAGVALREPSGYPIDVRYGGIYSPITVFRGNAFSGFALSEEPFQTAIITTGALNFNPNPNIAPSNNLEYRSQDGGFTPEGEIVMCDKIRTIYRIALLNGHDSLVLGAFGCKTFRLRPELVSALFKKILEEKEFKGKFHTIAFALLEGSAGPRRKVEEEGKLASFYEQFGRLR
;
A
#
# COMPACT_ATOMS: atom_id res chain seq x y z
N MET A 1 -33.37 -25.76 -13.63
CA MET A 1 -32.39 -24.86 -14.25
C MET A 1 -32.12 -25.39 -15.65
N SER A 2 -32.32 -24.53 -16.68
CA SER A 2 -32.10 -24.92 -18.07
C SER A 2 -30.60 -25.15 -18.36
N ASN A 3 -30.26 -25.93 -19.39
CA ASN A 3 -28.87 -26.13 -19.79
C ASN A 3 -28.17 -24.81 -20.14
N GLU A 4 -28.91 -23.81 -20.62
CA GLU A 4 -28.40 -22.46 -20.89
C GLU A 4 -28.00 -21.73 -19.58
N SER A 5 -28.78 -21.89 -18.50
CA SER A 5 -28.45 -21.29 -17.20
C SER A 5 -27.17 -21.90 -16.59
N LYS A 6 -26.97 -23.22 -16.79
CA LYS A 6 -25.75 -23.91 -16.35
C LYS A 6 -24.51 -23.50 -17.17
N ASN A 7 -24.67 -23.31 -18.48
CA ASN A 7 -23.59 -22.85 -19.36
C ASN A 7 -23.19 -21.39 -19.03
N LEU A 8 -24.17 -20.51 -18.78
CA LEU A 8 -23.92 -19.12 -18.37
C LEU A 8 -23.25 -19.02 -17.00
N GLU A 9 -23.59 -19.88 -16.04
CA GLU A 9 -22.90 -19.97 -14.76
C GLU A 9 -21.46 -20.48 -14.93
N GLN A 10 -21.25 -21.50 -15.75
CA GLN A 10 -19.91 -22.03 -16.05
C GLN A 10 -19.01 -21.03 -16.78
N GLU A 11 -19.54 -20.26 -17.73
CA GLU A 11 -18.79 -19.17 -18.39
C GLU A 11 -18.45 -18.03 -17.43
N LYS A 12 -19.40 -17.60 -16.58
CA LYS A 12 -19.14 -16.60 -15.55
C LYS A 12 -18.09 -17.04 -14.53
N VAL A 13 -18.05 -18.33 -14.20
CA VAL A 13 -17.04 -18.91 -13.30
C VAL A 13 -15.66 -18.91 -13.97
N LYS A 14 -15.58 -19.26 -15.26
CA LYS A 14 -14.32 -19.29 -16.04
C LYS A 14 -13.66 -17.91 -16.11
N ASP A 15 -14.44 -16.84 -16.12
CA ASP A 15 -14.00 -15.45 -16.13
C ASP A 15 -13.32 -14.99 -14.81
N LEU A 16 -13.35 -15.84 -13.76
CA LEU A 16 -12.71 -15.58 -12.47
C LEU A 16 -11.34 -16.26 -12.31
N SER A 17 -10.83 -16.92 -13.35
CA SER A 17 -9.47 -17.45 -13.41
C SER A 17 -8.49 -16.44 -14.00
N TRP A 18 -7.21 -16.58 -13.70
CA TRP A 18 -6.15 -15.72 -14.19
C TRP A 18 -4.94 -16.52 -14.64
N ASP A 19 -4.48 -16.26 -15.87
CA ASP A 19 -3.26 -16.86 -16.40
C ASP A 19 -2.03 -16.04 -15.98
N ALA A 20 -1.48 -16.40 -14.84
CA ALA A 20 -0.33 -15.71 -14.25
C ALA A 20 0.97 -15.97 -15.04
N GLU A 21 1.11 -17.14 -15.66
CA GLU A 21 2.28 -17.49 -16.45
C GLU A 21 2.36 -16.62 -17.71
N GLN A 22 1.26 -16.51 -18.45
CA GLN A 22 1.17 -15.63 -19.61
C GLN A 22 1.41 -14.16 -19.22
N ALA A 23 0.84 -13.72 -18.11
CA ALA A 23 1.03 -12.36 -17.61
C ALA A 23 2.50 -12.10 -17.26
N GLN A 24 3.17 -13.04 -16.59
CA GLN A 24 4.59 -12.96 -16.24
C GLN A 24 5.49 -12.91 -17.48
N GLN A 25 5.22 -13.75 -18.48
CA GLN A 25 5.94 -13.74 -19.76
C GLN A 25 5.83 -12.37 -20.45
N ARG A 26 4.62 -11.81 -20.51
CA ARG A 26 4.39 -10.47 -21.10
C ARG A 26 5.10 -9.35 -20.31
N LEU A 27 5.12 -9.43 -18.99
CA LEU A 27 5.83 -8.48 -18.13
C LEU A 27 7.36 -8.58 -18.28
N ALA A 28 7.89 -9.77 -18.59
CA ALA A 28 9.30 -10.02 -18.80
C ALA A 28 9.86 -9.38 -20.10
N ILE A 29 9.00 -9.03 -21.07
CA ILE A 29 9.38 -8.32 -22.31
C ILE A 29 10.00 -6.96 -21.99
N ASN A 30 9.80 -6.44 -20.77
CA ASN A 30 10.35 -5.15 -20.29
C ASN A 30 9.90 -3.96 -21.17
N ASP A 31 8.77 -4.08 -21.85
CA ASP A 31 8.14 -2.99 -22.60
C ASP A 31 7.07 -2.31 -21.71
N ARG A 32 7.17 -0.98 -21.62
CA ARG A 32 6.30 -0.18 -20.76
C ARG A 32 4.83 -0.25 -21.18
N PHE A 33 4.56 -0.34 -22.49
CA PHE A 33 3.21 -0.42 -23.02
C PHE A 33 2.59 -1.78 -22.70
N THR A 34 3.30 -2.86 -22.97
CA THR A 34 2.87 -4.24 -22.68
C THR A 34 2.63 -4.43 -21.17
N ALA A 35 3.55 -3.93 -20.35
CA ALA A 35 3.39 -3.99 -18.89
C ALA A 35 2.16 -3.17 -18.41
N GLY A 36 1.91 -2.01 -19.02
CA GLY A 36 0.72 -1.20 -18.75
C GLY A 36 -0.58 -1.95 -19.10
N THR A 37 -0.60 -2.62 -20.26
CA THR A 37 -1.76 -3.41 -20.71
C THR A 37 -2.08 -4.55 -19.76
N VAL A 38 -1.08 -5.36 -19.36
CA VAL A 38 -1.27 -6.43 -18.36
C VAL A 38 -1.86 -5.88 -17.06
N ARG A 39 -1.36 -4.76 -16.57
CA ARG A 39 -1.86 -4.13 -15.34
C ARG A 39 -3.30 -3.63 -15.45
N ILE A 40 -3.72 -3.17 -16.64
CA ILE A 40 -5.11 -2.80 -16.92
C ILE A 40 -6.02 -4.04 -16.96
N GLU A 41 -5.54 -5.15 -17.52
CA GLU A 41 -6.26 -6.43 -17.51
C GLU A 41 -6.48 -6.93 -16.09
N VAL A 42 -5.45 -6.86 -15.22
CA VAL A 42 -5.59 -7.18 -13.79
C VAL A 42 -6.65 -6.31 -13.11
N TYR A 43 -6.65 -4.99 -13.38
CA TYR A 43 -7.68 -4.08 -12.87
C TYR A 43 -9.08 -4.54 -13.27
N LYS A 44 -9.31 -4.82 -14.56
CA LYS A 44 -10.62 -5.27 -15.07
C LYS A 44 -11.04 -6.61 -14.45
N HIS A 45 -10.09 -7.52 -14.29
CA HIS A 45 -10.34 -8.82 -13.67
C HIS A 45 -10.69 -8.69 -12.19
N ASN A 46 -10.02 -7.79 -11.46
CA ASN A 46 -10.36 -7.52 -10.05
C ASN A 46 -11.78 -7.00 -9.86
N LEU A 47 -12.32 -6.20 -10.81
CA LEU A 47 -13.72 -5.76 -10.72
C LEU A 47 -14.69 -6.95 -10.75
N LYS A 48 -14.41 -7.98 -11.59
CA LYS A 48 -15.22 -9.22 -11.61
C LYS A 48 -15.11 -10.00 -10.31
N ILE A 49 -13.89 -10.09 -9.74
CA ILE A 49 -13.67 -10.75 -8.44
C ILE A 49 -14.43 -10.02 -7.32
N PHE A 50 -14.42 -8.69 -7.29
CA PHE A 50 -15.13 -7.90 -6.27
C PHE A 50 -16.65 -8.03 -6.39
N GLU A 51 -17.17 -8.14 -7.61
CA GLU A 51 -18.59 -8.41 -7.85
C GLU A 51 -18.99 -9.81 -7.37
N ALA A 52 -18.17 -10.83 -7.66
CA ALA A 52 -18.44 -12.22 -7.27
C ALA A 52 -18.00 -12.54 -5.84
N TRP A 53 -17.10 -11.75 -5.25
CA TRP A 53 -16.41 -11.95 -3.97
C TRP A 53 -15.70 -13.30 -3.84
N LYS A 54 -15.28 -13.86 -4.97
CA LYS A 54 -14.56 -15.13 -5.11
C LYS A 54 -13.76 -15.17 -6.40
N TYR A 55 -12.84 -16.14 -6.51
CA TYR A 55 -12.05 -16.38 -7.71
C TYR A 55 -11.69 -17.86 -7.84
N ILE A 56 -11.11 -18.25 -8.98
CA ILE A 56 -10.54 -19.59 -9.21
C ILE A 56 -9.02 -19.48 -9.01
N ALA A 57 -8.50 -20.16 -8.00
CA ALA A 57 -7.08 -20.28 -7.74
C ALA A 57 -6.35 -21.10 -8.83
N PRO A 58 -5.01 -21.04 -8.92
CA PRO A 58 -4.25 -21.82 -9.91
C PRO A 58 -4.50 -23.33 -9.85
N SER A 59 -4.80 -23.87 -8.68
CA SER A 59 -5.21 -25.29 -8.51
C SER A 59 -6.56 -25.66 -9.12
N GLY A 60 -7.36 -24.68 -9.59
CA GLY A 60 -8.74 -24.85 -10.01
C GLY A 60 -9.77 -24.76 -8.89
N LYS A 61 -9.33 -24.58 -7.64
CA LYS A 61 -10.22 -24.40 -6.47
C LYS A 61 -10.91 -23.04 -6.52
N ILE A 62 -12.21 -23.02 -6.22
CA ILE A 62 -12.92 -21.77 -5.95
C ILE A 62 -12.54 -21.29 -4.55
N VAL A 63 -12.01 -20.08 -4.47
CA VAL A 63 -11.62 -19.42 -3.22
C VAL A 63 -12.53 -18.22 -3.02
N GLU A 64 -13.24 -18.18 -1.90
CA GLU A 64 -13.98 -16.99 -1.45
C GLU A 64 -13.04 -16.01 -0.76
N LEU A 65 -13.24 -14.70 -0.98
CA LEU A 65 -12.49 -13.69 -0.26
C LEU A 65 -12.91 -13.71 1.23
N PRO A 66 -11.94 -13.73 2.16
CA PRO A 66 -12.22 -13.69 3.59
C PRO A 66 -13.02 -12.44 4.00
N GLY A 67 -14.03 -12.64 4.86
CA GLY A 67 -14.93 -11.58 5.31
C GLY A 67 -15.92 -11.15 4.22
N LYS A 68 -16.70 -10.11 4.53
CA LYS A 68 -17.61 -9.49 3.57
C LYS A 68 -17.10 -8.13 3.17
N LEU A 69 -17.32 -7.72 1.92
CA LEU A 69 -16.96 -6.39 1.46
C LEU A 69 -17.48 -5.29 2.41
N GLN A 70 -18.74 -5.41 2.83
CA GLN A 70 -19.35 -4.42 3.72
C GLN A 70 -18.62 -4.29 5.06
N GLU A 71 -18.13 -5.38 5.62
CA GLU A 71 -17.34 -5.37 6.88
C GLU A 71 -16.03 -4.59 6.73
N LEU A 72 -15.32 -4.78 5.59
CA LEU A 72 -14.11 -4.03 5.28
C LEU A 72 -14.39 -2.53 5.08
N LEU A 73 -15.51 -2.22 4.40
CA LEU A 73 -15.95 -0.84 4.18
C LEU A 73 -16.28 -0.14 5.51
N ASP A 74 -17.01 -0.83 6.40
CA ASP A 74 -17.45 -0.28 7.69
C ASP A 74 -16.29 -0.13 8.68
N ALA A 75 -15.29 -0.98 8.59
CA ALA A 75 -14.09 -0.92 9.42
C ALA A 75 -13.03 0.09 8.89
N THR A 76 -13.21 0.62 7.68
CA THR A 76 -12.34 1.68 7.12
C THR A 76 -12.58 2.99 7.84
N ARG A 77 -11.50 3.68 8.25
CA ARG A 77 -11.56 4.91 9.04
C ARG A 77 -10.75 6.02 8.40
N VAL A 78 -11.30 7.23 8.35
CA VAL A 78 -10.62 8.43 7.84
C VAL A 78 -10.19 9.30 9.02
N TYR A 79 -8.90 9.61 9.06
CA TYR A 79 -8.30 10.53 10.01
C TYR A 79 -8.00 11.84 9.29
N ARG A 80 -8.41 12.97 9.86
CA ARG A 80 -8.23 14.33 9.29
C ARG A 80 -7.49 15.26 10.21
N GLU A 81 -7.50 14.94 11.50
CA GLU A 81 -6.95 15.76 12.56
C GLU A 81 -5.87 14.98 13.32
N ALA A 82 -5.10 15.70 14.10
CA ALA A 82 -4.12 15.08 14.97
C ALA A 82 -4.80 14.12 15.94
N VAL A 83 -4.33 12.88 15.97
CA VAL A 83 -4.72 11.87 16.95
C VAL A 83 -3.56 11.58 17.89
N SER A 84 -3.82 10.94 19.02
CA SER A 84 -2.79 10.54 19.97
C SER A 84 -2.87 9.05 20.24
N ALA A 85 -1.71 8.40 20.36
CA ALA A 85 -1.57 7.02 20.82
C ALA A 85 -0.88 6.95 22.19
N ALA A 86 -0.85 8.05 22.94
CA ALA A 86 -0.18 8.11 24.24
C ALA A 86 -0.70 7.04 25.23
N GLU A 87 -2.02 6.80 25.22
CA GLU A 87 -2.70 5.82 26.10
C GLU A 87 -2.44 4.36 25.70
N VAL A 88 -1.91 4.08 24.51
CA VAL A 88 -1.54 2.72 24.13
C VAL A 88 -0.31 2.31 24.92
N PRO A 89 -0.35 1.20 25.71
CA PRO A 89 0.77 0.83 26.55
C PRO A 89 1.97 0.34 25.74
N ALA A 90 3.19 0.60 26.24
CA ALA A 90 4.38 -0.07 25.75
C ALA A 90 4.32 -1.57 26.09
N ARG A 91 4.65 -2.42 25.12
CA ARG A 91 4.56 -3.89 25.26
C ARG A 91 5.90 -4.58 25.03
N PHE A 92 6.86 -3.88 24.47
CA PHE A 92 8.13 -4.44 24.04
C PHE A 92 9.28 -3.67 24.68
N GLU A 93 10.33 -4.35 25.07
CA GLU A 93 11.53 -3.72 25.61
C GLU A 93 12.24 -2.89 24.52
N THR A 94 12.32 -3.45 23.32
CA THR A 94 12.92 -2.82 22.15
C THR A 94 12.06 -3.06 20.90
N THR A 95 12.08 -2.13 19.96
CA THR A 95 11.50 -2.31 18.64
C THR A 95 12.55 -2.87 17.69
N ARG A 96 12.27 -4.02 17.08
CA ARG A 96 13.09 -4.57 16.00
C ARG A 96 12.90 -3.74 14.75
N THR A 97 13.99 -3.31 14.12
CA THR A 97 13.95 -2.56 12.85
C THR A 97 14.77 -3.24 11.78
N GLY A 98 14.45 -3.02 10.52
CA GLY A 98 15.28 -3.50 9.42
C GLY A 98 14.70 -3.21 8.04
N CYS A 99 15.57 -3.27 7.05
CA CYS A 99 15.25 -3.06 5.63
C CYS A 99 15.39 -4.37 4.86
N ALA A 100 14.52 -4.58 3.88
CA ALA A 100 14.61 -5.69 2.94
C ALA A 100 14.31 -5.21 1.52
N ASN A 101 15.05 -5.72 0.53
CA ASN A 101 14.72 -5.55 -0.88
C ASN A 101 13.66 -6.58 -1.26
N GLU A 102 12.44 -6.37 -0.76
CA GLU A 102 11.32 -7.30 -0.91
C GLU A 102 10.01 -6.53 -1.05
N ASP A 103 8.98 -7.20 -1.56
CA ASP A 103 7.63 -6.68 -1.62
C ASP A 103 7.01 -6.53 -0.23
N CYS A 104 6.31 -5.42 0.01
CA CYS A 104 5.71 -5.13 1.31
C CYS A 104 4.66 -6.16 1.75
N MET A 105 3.94 -6.78 0.81
CA MET A 105 2.95 -7.82 1.12
C MET A 105 3.63 -9.12 1.54
N VAL A 106 4.78 -9.45 0.93
CA VAL A 106 5.60 -10.62 1.33
C VAL A 106 6.14 -10.43 2.75
N ILE A 107 6.67 -9.24 3.05
CA ILE A 107 7.15 -8.93 4.42
C ILE A 107 5.98 -8.99 5.40
N ALA A 108 4.82 -8.43 5.08
CA ALA A 108 3.64 -8.48 5.95
C ALA A 108 3.20 -9.92 6.21
N LYS A 109 3.15 -10.76 5.16
CA LYS A 109 2.82 -12.19 5.34
C LYS A 109 3.80 -12.90 6.26
N ASN A 110 5.10 -12.66 6.09
CA ASN A 110 6.13 -13.25 6.95
C ASN A 110 5.99 -12.82 8.43
N LEU A 111 5.58 -11.58 8.69
CA LEU A 111 5.32 -11.11 10.05
C LEU A 111 4.04 -11.77 10.62
N ILE A 112 2.99 -11.92 9.82
CA ILE A 112 1.76 -12.63 10.21
C ILE A 112 2.06 -14.09 10.56
N ASP A 113 2.91 -14.76 9.77
CA ASP A 113 3.31 -16.15 10.02
C ASP A 113 4.13 -16.32 11.33
N GLN A 114 4.72 -15.22 11.80
CA GLN A 114 5.38 -15.14 13.12
C GLN A 114 4.39 -14.79 14.26
N GLY A 115 3.09 -14.69 13.98
CA GLY A 115 2.05 -14.35 14.96
C GLY A 115 1.92 -12.85 15.26
N LEU A 116 2.52 -11.99 14.43
CA LEU A 116 2.44 -10.53 14.56
C LEU A 116 1.26 -9.95 13.78
N ASN A 117 0.86 -8.74 14.12
CA ASN A 117 -0.25 -8.01 13.49
C ASN A 117 0.27 -6.75 12.75
N PRO A 118 0.86 -6.90 11.54
CA PRO A 118 1.40 -5.78 10.79
C PRO A 118 0.31 -4.94 10.12
N ALA A 119 0.60 -3.62 9.93
CA ALA A 119 -0.06 -2.80 8.93
C ALA A 119 0.95 -2.36 7.87
N ILE A 120 0.50 -2.19 6.62
CA ILE A 120 1.32 -1.78 5.48
C ILE A 120 1.09 -0.30 5.20
N LEU A 121 2.16 0.47 4.99
CA LEU A 121 2.06 1.85 4.51
C LEU A 121 1.78 1.87 3.00
N ASN A 122 0.67 2.47 2.61
CA ASN A 122 0.43 2.92 1.24
C ASN A 122 0.96 4.35 1.08
N MET A 123 2.02 4.49 0.29
CA MET A 123 2.65 5.76 -0.07
C MET A 123 1.84 6.44 -1.17
N ALA A 124 0.68 6.97 -0.80
CA ALA A 124 -0.42 7.33 -1.67
C ALA A 124 -0.26 8.64 -2.43
N ASN A 125 -1.02 8.75 -3.51
CA ASN A 125 -1.36 10.04 -4.08
C ASN A 125 -2.43 10.71 -3.19
N PRO A 126 -2.15 11.89 -2.58
CA PRO A 126 -3.09 12.50 -1.64
C PRO A 126 -4.35 13.08 -2.30
N TYR A 127 -4.39 13.19 -3.62
CA TYR A 127 -5.50 13.79 -4.39
C TYR A 127 -6.32 12.76 -5.17
N LYS A 128 -5.76 11.57 -5.43
CA LYS A 128 -6.40 10.57 -6.29
C LYS A 128 -6.30 9.19 -5.65
N ALA A 129 -7.43 8.69 -5.19
CA ALA A 129 -7.52 7.35 -4.62
C ALA A 129 -7.03 6.29 -5.63
N CYS A 130 -6.18 5.38 -5.14
CA CYS A 130 -5.55 4.32 -5.94
C CYS A 130 -4.62 4.83 -7.05
N GLY A 131 -4.27 6.11 -7.08
CA GLY A 131 -3.42 6.69 -8.13
C GLY A 131 -3.95 6.42 -9.54
N ASN A 132 -3.10 5.92 -10.42
CA ASN A 132 -3.47 5.53 -11.79
C ASN A 132 -3.67 4.01 -11.94
N TYR A 133 -4.30 3.35 -10.97
CA TYR A 133 -4.57 1.91 -10.95
C TYR A 133 -5.26 1.42 -12.23
N ASN A 134 -6.30 2.13 -12.66
CA ASN A 134 -7.08 1.84 -13.88
C ASN A 134 -6.33 2.11 -15.20
N LEU A 135 -5.21 2.85 -15.16
CA LEU A 135 -4.38 3.20 -16.31
C LEU A 135 -3.09 2.38 -16.41
N GLY A 136 -2.93 1.35 -15.57
CA GLY A 136 -1.80 0.45 -15.63
C GLY A 136 -0.50 1.00 -15.04
N ASP A 137 -0.55 2.01 -14.17
CA ASP A 137 0.62 2.51 -13.44
C ASP A 137 1.24 1.39 -12.58
N GLY A 138 2.57 1.34 -12.53
CA GLY A 138 3.35 0.35 -11.80
C GLY A 138 3.88 0.81 -10.45
N SER A 139 3.48 1.99 -9.95
CA SER A 139 3.87 2.48 -8.64
C SER A 139 3.22 1.68 -7.49
N GLN A 140 3.67 1.91 -6.25
CA GLN A 140 3.29 1.10 -5.09
C GLN A 140 1.79 1.11 -4.80
N GLU A 141 1.13 2.27 -4.75
CA GLU A 141 -0.31 2.36 -4.49
C GLU A 141 -1.16 1.59 -5.52
N PRO A 142 -0.99 1.79 -6.85
CA PRO A 142 -1.66 0.96 -7.84
C PRO A 142 -1.35 -0.53 -7.72
N SER A 143 -0.14 -0.90 -7.28
CA SER A 143 0.24 -2.30 -7.08
C SER A 143 -0.47 -2.93 -5.89
N LEU A 144 -0.59 -2.21 -4.77
CA LEU A 144 -1.42 -2.61 -3.63
C LEU A 144 -2.89 -2.78 -4.04
N CYS A 145 -3.45 -1.84 -4.80
CA CYS A 145 -4.83 -1.96 -5.30
C CYS A 145 -5.04 -3.16 -6.23
N ARG A 146 -3.98 -3.64 -6.95
CA ARG A 146 -4.08 -4.86 -7.78
C ARG A 146 -4.08 -6.12 -6.95
N ALA A 147 -3.34 -6.15 -5.88
CA ALA A 147 -3.12 -7.36 -5.10
C ALA A 147 -4.13 -7.54 -3.95
N THR A 148 -4.88 -6.49 -3.62
CA THR A 148 -5.71 -6.45 -2.42
C THR A 148 -7.10 -5.87 -2.67
N THR A 149 -7.96 -5.96 -1.66
CA THR A 149 -9.29 -5.32 -1.63
C THR A 149 -9.23 -3.82 -1.27
N LEU A 150 -8.08 -3.15 -1.46
CA LEU A 150 -7.90 -1.74 -1.07
C LEU A 150 -8.78 -0.77 -1.89
N SER A 151 -8.95 -1.02 -3.20
CA SER A 151 -9.61 -0.02 -4.05
C SER A 151 -11.06 0.30 -3.66
N PRO A 152 -11.95 -0.65 -3.34
CA PRO A 152 -13.28 -0.32 -2.86
C PRO A 152 -13.29 0.43 -1.52
N THR A 153 -12.35 0.14 -0.60
CA THR A 153 -12.27 0.84 0.69
C THR A 153 -11.85 2.30 0.53
N LEU A 154 -11.03 2.64 -0.46
CA LEU A 154 -10.66 4.02 -0.76
C LEU A 154 -11.71 4.74 -1.61
N TYR A 155 -12.31 4.07 -2.59
CA TYR A 155 -13.28 4.68 -3.49
C TYR A 155 -14.56 5.12 -2.79
N GLN A 156 -14.99 4.45 -1.72
CA GLN A 156 -16.12 4.90 -0.92
C GLN A 156 -15.95 6.30 -0.30
N TYR A 157 -14.71 6.81 -0.21
CA TYR A 157 -14.38 8.13 0.33
C TYR A 157 -13.82 9.09 -0.72
N TYR A 158 -13.82 8.71 -1.99
CA TYR A 158 -13.19 9.52 -3.03
C TYR A 158 -14.20 10.33 -3.84
N ASN A 159 -14.99 9.70 -4.70
CA ASN A 159 -16.06 10.35 -5.44
C ASN A 159 -17.08 9.34 -5.98
N LYS A 160 -18.29 9.86 -6.33
CA LYS A 160 -19.43 9.05 -6.76
C LYS A 160 -19.14 8.13 -7.96
N MET A 161 -18.37 8.61 -8.92
CA MET A 161 -18.05 7.83 -10.12
C MET A 161 -17.22 6.58 -9.79
N TRP A 162 -16.18 6.73 -8.97
CA TRP A 162 -15.30 5.61 -8.62
C TRP A 162 -15.93 4.68 -7.60
N ALA A 163 -16.69 5.21 -6.64
CA ALA A 163 -17.52 4.41 -5.75
C ALA A 163 -18.47 3.52 -6.54
N GLY A 164 -19.21 4.09 -7.51
CA GLY A 164 -20.11 3.33 -8.39
C GLY A 164 -19.40 2.26 -9.23
N LYS A 165 -18.20 2.56 -9.77
CA LYS A 165 -17.40 1.56 -10.50
C LYS A 165 -16.92 0.40 -9.61
N ALA A 166 -16.72 0.64 -8.34
CA ALA A 166 -16.34 -0.38 -7.37
C ALA A 166 -17.55 -1.09 -6.74
N GLY A 167 -18.77 -0.72 -7.12
CA GLY A 167 -19.99 -1.30 -6.55
C GLY A 167 -20.26 -0.90 -5.09
N VAL A 168 -19.72 0.24 -4.64
CA VAL A 168 -19.84 0.70 -3.26
C VAL A 168 -20.55 2.05 -3.16
N ALA A 169 -21.20 2.34 -2.04
CA ALA A 169 -21.79 3.65 -1.78
C ALA A 169 -20.70 4.68 -1.44
N LEU A 170 -20.88 5.92 -1.91
CA LEU A 170 -20.04 7.03 -1.46
C LEU A 170 -20.36 7.38 -0.02
N ARG A 171 -19.34 7.57 0.80
CA ARG A 171 -19.44 8.01 2.20
C ARG A 171 -18.96 9.44 2.36
N GLU A 172 -19.66 10.15 3.21
CA GLU A 172 -19.29 11.50 3.60
C GLU A 172 -18.88 11.56 5.10
N PRO A 173 -18.00 12.48 5.45
CA PRO A 173 -17.26 13.41 4.57
C PRO A 173 -16.17 12.68 3.76
N SER A 174 -15.84 13.22 2.57
CA SER A 174 -14.81 12.67 1.68
C SER A 174 -13.47 12.49 2.39
N GLY A 175 -12.75 11.40 2.10
CA GLY A 175 -11.37 11.17 2.58
C GLY A 175 -10.31 11.88 1.74
N TYR A 176 -10.69 12.46 0.61
CA TYR A 176 -9.79 13.13 -0.34
C TYR A 176 -10.19 14.59 -0.58
N PRO A 177 -9.21 15.51 -0.76
CA PRO A 177 -7.78 15.24 -0.64
C PRO A 177 -7.38 14.83 0.78
N ILE A 178 -6.39 13.94 0.90
CA ILE A 178 -5.80 13.57 2.19
C ILE A 178 -5.07 14.79 2.75
N ASP A 179 -5.37 15.18 3.98
CA ASP A 179 -4.75 16.34 4.64
C ASP A 179 -3.21 16.23 4.63
N VAL A 180 -2.56 17.36 4.36
CA VAL A 180 -1.10 17.41 4.20
C VAL A 180 -0.34 17.12 5.48
N ARG A 181 -0.93 17.32 6.65
CA ARG A 181 -0.24 17.20 7.94
C ARG A 181 -0.69 15.97 8.73
N TYR A 182 -2.00 15.78 8.89
CA TYR A 182 -2.56 14.76 9.78
C TYR A 182 -3.41 13.71 9.06
N GLY A 183 -3.60 13.88 7.73
CA GLY A 183 -4.49 13.00 6.98
C GLY A 183 -3.97 11.59 6.82
N GLY A 184 -4.90 10.63 7.00
CA GLY A 184 -4.67 9.23 6.73
C GLY A 184 -5.97 8.44 6.65
N ILE A 185 -5.95 7.33 5.92
CA ILE A 185 -7.07 6.39 5.83
C ILE A 185 -6.57 5.01 6.25
N TYR A 186 -7.20 4.45 7.26
CA TYR A 186 -6.98 3.07 7.69
C TYR A 186 -7.97 2.16 6.98
N SER A 187 -7.48 1.11 6.34
CA SER A 187 -8.29 0.13 5.61
C SER A 187 -7.88 -1.29 5.99
N PRO A 188 -8.72 -2.06 6.67
CA PRO A 188 -8.58 -3.51 6.69
C PRO A 188 -8.74 -4.05 5.27
N ILE A 189 -7.90 -4.98 4.87
CA ILE A 189 -7.88 -5.52 3.50
C ILE A 189 -7.62 -7.02 3.49
N THR A 190 -7.97 -7.65 2.38
CA THR A 190 -7.54 -9.00 2.02
C THR A 190 -6.51 -8.92 0.90
N VAL A 191 -5.39 -9.61 1.06
CA VAL A 191 -4.40 -9.86 0.00
C VAL A 191 -4.79 -11.16 -0.67
N PHE A 192 -5.10 -11.10 -1.97
CA PHE A 192 -5.57 -12.26 -2.74
C PHE A 192 -4.79 -12.50 -4.04
N ARG A 193 -3.83 -11.64 -4.35
CA ARG A 193 -2.90 -11.79 -5.48
C ARG A 193 -1.46 -11.56 -5.05
N GLY A 194 -0.55 -12.20 -5.79
CA GLY A 194 0.86 -11.81 -5.81
C GLY A 194 1.10 -10.52 -6.59
N ASN A 195 2.35 -10.11 -6.62
CA ASN A 195 2.83 -8.91 -7.31
C ASN A 195 3.15 -9.18 -8.81
N ALA A 196 3.72 -8.18 -9.49
CA ALA A 196 4.09 -8.27 -10.90
C ALA A 196 5.13 -9.38 -11.18
N PHE A 197 5.99 -9.73 -10.21
CA PHE A 197 7.00 -10.79 -10.39
C PHE A 197 6.39 -12.19 -10.46
N SER A 198 5.23 -12.38 -9.84
CA SER A 198 4.45 -13.61 -9.94
C SER A 198 3.38 -13.55 -11.04
N GLY A 199 3.45 -12.59 -11.98
CA GLY A 199 2.40 -12.37 -12.98
C GLY A 199 1.05 -12.04 -12.37
N PHE A 200 1.00 -11.48 -11.18
CA PHE A 200 -0.22 -11.22 -10.41
C PHE A 200 -1.03 -12.50 -10.14
N ALA A 201 -0.37 -13.62 -9.87
CA ALA A 201 -1.00 -14.91 -9.58
C ALA A 201 -2.04 -14.78 -8.46
N LEU A 202 -3.20 -15.41 -8.63
CA LEU A 202 -4.19 -15.54 -7.57
C LEU A 202 -3.68 -16.44 -6.45
N SER A 203 -3.97 -16.13 -5.21
CA SER A 203 -3.50 -16.87 -4.05
C SER A 203 -4.35 -18.12 -3.83
N GLU A 204 -3.74 -19.24 -3.45
CA GLU A 204 -4.46 -20.41 -2.91
C GLU A 204 -5.02 -20.13 -1.52
N GLU A 205 -4.32 -19.27 -0.76
CA GLU A 205 -4.63 -18.91 0.61
C GLU A 205 -4.55 -17.38 0.78
N PRO A 206 -5.65 -16.64 0.53
CA PRO A 206 -5.68 -15.21 0.77
C PRO A 206 -5.55 -14.93 2.27
N PHE A 207 -4.92 -13.81 2.60
CA PHE A 207 -4.74 -13.43 4.00
C PHE A 207 -5.21 -12.00 4.26
N GLN A 208 -5.55 -11.71 5.51
CA GLN A 208 -6.00 -10.40 5.95
C GLN A 208 -4.86 -9.63 6.63
N THR A 209 -4.85 -8.32 6.42
CA THR A 209 -3.99 -7.35 7.07
C THR A 209 -4.65 -5.97 7.00
N ALA A 210 -3.91 -4.90 7.25
CA ALA A 210 -4.42 -3.56 7.08
C ALA A 210 -3.45 -2.67 6.30
N ILE A 211 -4.00 -1.64 5.67
CA ILE A 211 -3.24 -0.63 4.95
C ILE A 211 -3.53 0.75 5.57
N ILE A 212 -2.46 1.51 5.82
CA ILE A 212 -2.51 2.91 6.19
C ILE A 212 -2.15 3.74 4.97
N THR A 213 -3.12 4.46 4.44
CA THR A 213 -2.99 5.29 3.24
C THR A 213 -2.74 6.74 3.63
N THR A 214 -1.57 7.28 3.27
CA THR A 214 -1.25 8.71 3.42
C THR A 214 -0.23 9.15 2.37
N GLY A 215 -0.21 10.44 2.04
CA GLY A 215 0.74 11.02 1.09
C GLY A 215 1.89 11.74 1.79
N ALA A 216 3.11 11.59 1.29
CA ALA A 216 4.25 12.42 1.71
C ALA A 216 4.14 13.83 1.15
N LEU A 217 4.97 14.77 1.68
CA LEU A 217 5.22 16.03 0.99
C LEU A 217 5.75 15.75 -0.43
N ASN A 218 5.32 16.56 -1.37
CA ASN A 218 5.69 16.41 -2.77
C ASN A 218 6.58 17.58 -3.23
N PHE A 219 7.85 17.30 -3.47
CA PHE A 219 8.83 18.26 -3.98
C PHE A 219 9.06 18.11 -5.50
N ASN A 220 8.23 17.35 -6.19
CA ASN A 220 8.31 17.24 -7.64
C ASN A 220 7.63 18.46 -8.30
N PRO A 221 8.38 19.28 -9.06
CA PRO A 221 7.82 20.48 -9.69
C PRO A 221 6.99 20.17 -10.93
N ASN A 222 6.95 18.92 -11.41
CA ASN A 222 6.23 18.55 -12.61
C ASN A 222 4.71 18.43 -12.34
N PRO A 223 3.87 19.35 -12.87
CA PRO A 223 2.43 19.34 -12.60
C PRO A 223 1.71 18.12 -13.22
N ASN A 224 2.33 17.44 -14.19
CA ASN A 224 1.76 16.22 -14.78
C ASN A 224 1.89 15.00 -13.84
N ILE A 225 2.78 15.06 -12.85
CA ILE A 225 2.99 13.99 -11.87
C ILE A 225 2.10 14.19 -10.66
N ALA A 226 1.95 15.44 -10.23
CA ALA A 226 1.01 15.81 -9.20
C ALA A 226 0.47 17.22 -9.47
N PRO A 227 -0.86 17.40 -9.48
CA PRO A 227 -1.49 18.69 -9.76
C PRO A 227 -1.17 19.76 -8.71
N SER A 228 -0.74 19.33 -7.53
CA SER A 228 -0.22 20.22 -6.49
C SER A 228 1.07 19.63 -5.92
N ASN A 229 1.98 20.51 -5.57
CA ASN A 229 3.23 20.21 -4.90
C ASN A 229 3.31 21.01 -3.60
N ASN A 230 4.29 20.70 -2.78
CA ASN A 230 4.53 21.34 -1.48
C ASN A 230 5.90 22.05 -1.52
N LEU A 231 6.18 22.79 -2.59
CA LEU A 231 7.47 23.45 -2.78
C LEU A 231 7.76 24.56 -1.76
N GLU A 232 6.74 25.09 -1.12
CA GLU A 232 6.83 26.01 0.01
C GLU A 232 7.56 25.41 1.24
N TYR A 233 7.54 24.06 1.35
CA TYR A 233 8.25 23.32 2.40
C TYR A 233 9.63 22.84 1.98
N ARG A 234 10.06 23.13 0.74
CA ARG A 234 11.36 22.75 0.21
C ARG A 234 12.38 23.85 0.41
N SER A 235 13.49 23.56 1.08
CA SER A 235 14.63 24.46 1.23
C SER A 235 15.45 24.60 -0.06
N GLN A 236 16.33 25.61 -0.12
CA GLN A 236 17.16 25.87 -1.30
C GLN A 236 18.13 24.73 -1.64
N ASP A 237 18.62 24.01 -0.64
CA ASP A 237 19.49 22.83 -0.80
C ASP A 237 18.71 21.56 -1.18
N GLY A 238 17.39 21.65 -1.33
CA GLY A 238 16.50 20.56 -1.70
C GLY A 238 16.03 19.68 -0.54
N GLY A 239 16.34 20.04 0.70
CA GLY A 239 15.81 19.45 1.93
C GLY A 239 14.46 20.03 2.35
N PHE A 240 14.15 19.92 3.64
CA PHE A 240 12.96 20.53 4.25
C PHE A 240 13.26 21.94 4.77
N THR A 241 12.32 22.86 4.64
CA THR A 241 12.28 24.06 5.50
C THR A 241 11.99 23.63 6.95
N PRO A 242 12.22 24.50 7.97
CA PRO A 242 11.83 24.16 9.36
C PRO A 242 10.37 23.74 9.50
N GLU A 243 9.44 24.42 8.81
CA GLU A 243 8.02 24.08 8.81
C GLU A 243 7.77 22.76 8.05
N GLY A 244 8.45 22.54 6.93
CA GLY A 244 8.35 21.28 6.16
C GLY A 244 8.80 20.07 6.96
N GLU A 245 9.86 20.20 7.78
CA GLU A 245 10.29 19.13 8.69
C GLU A 245 9.21 18.84 9.74
N ILE A 246 8.60 19.86 10.33
CA ILE A 246 7.50 19.69 11.30
C ILE A 246 6.34 18.94 10.65
N VAL A 247 5.90 19.34 9.46
CA VAL A 247 4.80 18.69 8.72
C VAL A 247 5.13 17.25 8.43
N MET A 248 6.36 16.95 7.98
CA MET A 248 6.77 15.57 7.69
C MET A 248 6.88 14.72 8.95
N CYS A 249 7.34 15.27 10.07
CA CYS A 249 7.33 14.61 11.37
C CYS A 249 5.90 14.26 11.80
N ASP A 250 4.96 15.17 11.66
CA ASP A 250 3.55 14.93 12.02
C ASP A 250 2.91 13.85 11.15
N LYS A 251 3.27 13.79 9.86
CA LYS A 251 2.84 12.68 9.00
C LYS A 251 3.36 11.33 9.46
N ILE A 252 4.63 11.24 9.84
CA ILE A 252 5.21 10.00 10.36
C ILE A 252 4.55 9.62 11.69
N ARG A 253 4.33 10.57 12.59
CA ARG A 253 3.57 10.34 13.84
C ARG A 253 2.17 9.81 13.53
N THR A 254 1.49 10.39 12.54
CA THR A 254 0.15 9.97 12.13
C THR A 254 0.14 8.51 11.66
N ILE A 255 1.13 8.07 10.88
CA ILE A 255 1.26 6.66 10.47
C ILE A 255 1.37 5.74 11.71
N TYR A 256 2.25 6.08 12.65
CA TYR A 256 2.46 5.28 13.86
C TYR A 256 1.21 5.27 14.76
N ARG A 257 0.57 6.43 14.95
CA ARG A 257 -0.65 6.57 15.75
C ARG A 257 -1.81 5.77 15.18
N ILE A 258 -2.06 5.86 13.87
CA ILE A 258 -3.11 5.08 13.20
C ILE A 258 -2.87 3.58 13.40
N ALA A 259 -1.64 3.10 13.24
CA ALA A 259 -1.31 1.69 13.48
C ALA A 259 -1.64 1.27 14.92
N LEU A 260 -1.15 2.01 15.91
CA LEU A 260 -1.34 1.69 17.32
C LEU A 260 -2.81 1.75 17.76
N LEU A 261 -3.56 2.76 17.29
CA LEU A 261 -4.98 2.94 17.59
C LEU A 261 -5.87 1.84 16.99
N ASN A 262 -5.38 1.14 15.96
CA ASN A 262 -6.05 0.01 15.36
C ASN A 262 -5.43 -1.35 15.78
N GLY A 263 -4.62 -1.36 16.84
CA GLY A 263 -4.13 -2.57 17.50
C GLY A 263 -2.96 -3.28 16.80
N HIS A 264 -2.30 -2.62 15.84
CA HIS A 264 -1.12 -3.17 15.18
C HIS A 264 0.11 -3.09 16.07
N ASP A 265 0.88 -4.16 16.08
CA ASP A 265 2.15 -4.28 16.79
C ASP A 265 3.37 -4.16 15.88
N SER A 266 3.15 -4.17 14.57
CA SER A 266 4.20 -4.13 13.57
C SER A 266 3.79 -3.27 12.38
N LEU A 267 4.79 -2.73 11.66
CA LEU A 267 4.59 -1.92 10.47
C LEU A 267 5.50 -2.38 9.34
N VAL A 268 4.95 -2.39 8.12
CA VAL A 268 5.72 -2.51 6.89
C VAL A 268 5.67 -1.17 6.16
N LEU A 269 6.77 -0.45 6.23
CA LEU A 269 6.96 0.89 5.67
C LEU A 269 7.73 0.82 4.34
N GLY A 270 8.00 1.97 3.74
CA GLY A 270 8.82 2.11 2.54
C GLY A 270 9.56 3.45 2.53
N ALA A 271 10.29 3.74 1.45
CA ALA A 271 10.97 5.01 1.25
C ALA A 271 9.97 6.13 0.90
N PHE A 272 9.26 6.59 1.92
CA PHE A 272 8.11 7.50 1.85
C PHE A 272 8.44 8.82 1.16
N GLY A 273 7.88 9.03 -0.04
CA GLY A 273 8.10 10.22 -0.85
C GLY A 273 9.46 10.28 -1.59
N CYS A 274 10.36 9.34 -1.39
CA CYS A 274 11.74 9.43 -1.91
C CYS A 274 11.87 9.20 -3.42
N LYS A 275 10.89 8.60 -4.08
CA LYS A 275 10.93 8.30 -5.51
C LYS A 275 10.24 9.38 -6.34
N THR A 276 8.94 9.30 -6.46
CA THR A 276 8.12 10.19 -7.30
C THR A 276 8.06 11.62 -6.76
N PHE A 277 7.99 11.78 -5.44
CA PHE A 277 7.89 13.09 -4.79
C PHE A 277 9.24 13.74 -4.49
N ARG A 278 10.36 13.08 -4.83
CA ARG A 278 11.72 13.62 -4.78
C ARG A 278 12.19 14.07 -3.40
N LEU A 279 11.67 13.48 -2.32
CA LEU A 279 12.24 13.69 -1.00
C LEU A 279 13.60 12.97 -0.89
N ARG A 280 14.51 13.56 -0.12
CA ARG A 280 15.84 13.03 0.12
C ARG A 280 15.78 11.84 1.08
N PRO A 281 16.22 10.63 0.68
CA PRO A 281 16.10 9.42 1.50
C PRO A 281 16.79 9.52 2.86
N GLU A 282 17.95 10.20 2.95
CA GLU A 282 18.69 10.37 4.18
C GLU A 282 17.94 11.24 5.21
N LEU A 283 17.18 12.23 4.74
CA LEU A 283 16.35 13.04 5.64
C LEU A 283 15.12 12.25 6.11
N VAL A 284 14.46 11.56 5.18
CA VAL A 284 13.24 10.78 5.50
C VAL A 284 13.56 9.63 6.46
N SER A 285 14.65 8.87 6.23
CA SER A 285 15.06 7.77 7.11
C SER A 285 15.42 8.27 8.51
N ALA A 286 16.12 9.41 8.61
CA ALA A 286 16.45 10.05 9.88
C ALA A 286 15.19 10.49 10.66
N LEU A 287 14.17 11.05 9.96
CA LEU A 287 12.91 11.44 10.60
C LEU A 287 12.14 10.21 11.12
N PHE A 288 12.06 9.12 10.37
CA PHE A 288 11.43 7.88 10.86
C PHE A 288 12.10 7.38 12.14
N LYS A 289 13.44 7.39 12.19
CA LYS A 289 14.18 6.98 13.39
C LYS A 289 13.93 7.92 14.56
N LYS A 290 14.06 9.24 14.33
CA LYS A 290 13.82 10.29 15.33
C LYS A 290 12.44 10.13 15.99
N ILE A 291 11.38 9.92 15.18
CA ILE A 291 10.02 9.79 15.68
C ILE A 291 9.82 8.47 16.44
N LEU A 292 10.42 7.36 15.97
CA LEU A 292 10.33 6.07 16.66
C LEU A 292 10.89 6.12 18.09
N GLU A 293 11.89 6.97 18.33
CA GLU A 293 12.53 7.14 19.64
C GLU A 293 11.74 8.07 20.57
N GLU A 294 10.68 8.75 20.10
CA GLU A 294 9.82 9.58 20.92
C GLU A 294 9.11 8.74 22.02
N LYS A 295 8.93 9.33 23.21
CA LYS A 295 8.27 8.68 24.34
C LYS A 295 6.90 8.07 23.97
N GLU A 296 6.19 8.69 23.05
CA GLU A 296 4.89 8.22 22.57
C GLU A 296 4.97 6.86 21.85
N PHE A 297 6.11 6.51 21.23
CA PHE A 297 6.22 5.32 20.37
C PHE A 297 7.19 4.27 20.90
N LYS A 298 8.08 4.66 21.79
CA LYS A 298 9.11 3.76 22.35
C LYS A 298 8.49 2.53 23.00
N GLY A 299 8.91 1.33 22.54
CA GLY A 299 8.44 0.05 23.07
C GLY A 299 6.99 -0.31 22.70
N LYS A 300 6.33 0.40 21.79
CA LYS A 300 4.96 0.10 21.38
C LYS A 300 4.86 -0.79 20.15
N PHE A 301 5.91 -0.85 19.33
CA PHE A 301 6.00 -1.75 18.19
C PHE A 301 6.97 -2.90 18.47
N HIS A 302 6.58 -4.10 18.02
CA HIS A 302 7.48 -5.26 17.97
C HIS A 302 8.47 -5.11 16.81
N THR A 303 7.95 -4.87 15.59
CA THR A 303 8.78 -4.77 14.39
C THR A 303 8.35 -3.59 13.50
N ILE A 304 9.34 -2.83 13.04
CA ILE A 304 9.19 -1.88 11.93
C ILE A 304 10.12 -2.31 10.80
N ALA A 305 9.54 -2.80 9.71
CA ALA A 305 10.25 -3.25 8.53
C ALA A 305 10.11 -2.23 7.39
N PHE A 306 11.18 -1.98 6.65
CA PHE A 306 11.17 -1.15 5.44
C PHE A 306 11.30 -2.05 4.20
N ALA A 307 10.23 -2.09 3.40
CA ALA A 307 10.19 -2.75 2.10
C ALA A 307 10.75 -1.79 1.04
N LEU A 308 11.97 -2.04 0.57
CA LEU A 308 12.69 -1.16 -0.33
C LEU A 308 12.95 -1.87 -1.66
N LEU A 309 12.00 -1.80 -2.60
CA LEU A 309 12.21 -2.33 -3.94
C LEU A 309 13.05 -1.35 -4.76
N GLU A 310 14.32 -1.70 -4.98
CA GLU A 310 15.23 -0.99 -5.87
C GLU A 310 15.26 -1.62 -7.27
N GLY A 311 14.86 -0.83 -8.27
CA GLY A 311 14.89 -1.20 -9.69
C GLY A 311 13.67 -1.94 -10.21
N SER A 312 13.62 -2.11 -11.53
CA SER A 312 12.55 -2.81 -12.26
C SER A 312 12.74 -4.33 -12.32
N ALA A 313 13.86 -4.84 -11.80
CA ALA A 313 14.29 -6.23 -11.97
C ALA A 313 13.92 -7.18 -10.79
N GLY A 314 13.14 -6.69 -9.83
CA GLY A 314 12.67 -7.50 -8.70
C GLY A 314 13.70 -7.76 -7.60
N PRO A 315 13.33 -8.59 -6.60
CA PRO A 315 14.12 -8.82 -5.39
C PRO A 315 15.48 -9.52 -5.61
N ARG A 316 15.74 -10.01 -6.80
CA ARG A 316 16.99 -10.73 -7.14
C ARG A 316 18.19 -9.83 -7.47
N ARG A 317 17.98 -8.53 -7.65
CA ARG A 317 19.10 -7.61 -7.82
C ARG A 317 19.76 -7.43 -6.44
N LYS A 318 21.07 -7.70 -6.34
CA LYS A 318 21.84 -7.33 -5.16
C LYS A 318 21.59 -5.85 -4.90
N VAL A 319 21.10 -5.53 -3.70
CA VAL A 319 21.09 -4.15 -3.21
C VAL A 319 22.57 -3.76 -3.16
N GLU A 320 23.00 -2.96 -4.11
CA GLU A 320 24.29 -2.30 -4.02
C GLU A 320 24.18 -1.42 -2.79
N GLU A 321 25.08 -1.55 -1.84
CA GLU A 321 25.13 -0.77 -0.58
C GLU A 321 25.21 0.74 -0.87
N GLU A 322 25.46 1.12 -2.11
CA GLU A 322 25.52 2.47 -2.67
C GLU A 322 24.21 2.92 -3.36
N GLY A 323 23.11 2.15 -3.29
CA GLY A 323 21.83 2.52 -3.89
C GLY A 323 21.24 3.80 -3.29
N LYS A 324 20.32 4.44 -4.03
CA LYS A 324 19.63 5.68 -3.59
C LYS A 324 18.94 5.57 -2.23
N LEU A 325 18.76 4.36 -1.71
CA LEU A 325 18.10 4.07 -0.44
C LEU A 325 19.09 3.54 0.63
N ALA A 326 20.39 3.62 0.41
CA ALA A 326 21.44 3.17 1.33
C ALA A 326 21.25 3.76 2.74
N SER A 327 20.82 5.03 2.85
CA SER A 327 20.57 5.70 4.12
C SER A 327 19.54 5.00 5.01
N PHE A 328 18.57 4.27 4.44
CA PHE A 328 17.63 3.46 5.22
C PHE A 328 18.34 2.26 5.85
N TYR A 329 19.21 1.58 5.10
CA TYR A 329 20.01 0.46 5.62
C TYR A 329 21.02 0.89 6.69
N GLU A 330 21.58 2.10 6.54
CA GLU A 330 22.45 2.70 7.54
C GLU A 330 21.71 3.00 8.86
N GLN A 331 20.47 3.49 8.76
CA GLN A 331 19.66 3.85 9.93
C GLN A 331 19.05 2.63 10.64
N PHE A 332 18.61 1.62 9.90
CA PHE A 332 17.75 0.53 10.41
C PHE A 332 18.36 -0.86 10.28
N GLY A 333 19.47 -1.00 9.54
CA GLY A 333 20.06 -2.30 9.26
C GLY A 333 19.26 -3.15 8.29
N ARG A 334 19.64 -4.41 8.16
CA ARG A 334 18.92 -5.42 7.37
C ARG A 334 17.86 -6.12 8.24
N LEU A 335 16.70 -6.37 7.67
CA LEU A 335 15.67 -7.18 8.30
C LEU A 335 16.19 -8.63 8.41
N ARG A 336 16.24 -9.18 9.62
CA ARG A 336 16.72 -10.54 9.92
C ARG A 336 15.55 -11.46 10.26
#